data_fa947045793b11db9bf4add8ee9c1e12
#
_entry.id   fa947045793b11db9bf4add8ee9c1e12
#
_cell.length_a   1.000
_cell.length_b   1.000
_cell.length_c   1.000
_cell.angle_alpha   90.00
_cell.angle_beta   90.00
_cell.angle_gamma   90.00
#
_symmetry.space_group_name_H-M   'P 1'
#
loop_
_entity.id
_entity.type
_entity.pdbx_description
1 polymer ?
#
loop_
_entity_poly.entity_id
_entity_poly.type
_entity_poly.pdbx_seq_one_letter_code
_entity_poly.pdbx_strand_id
1 'polypeptide(L)'
;FSMARGAAQQGGEEGEKQRERAADVMNNTFSMLVITGVILCIAVLLIKKPVLYLFGASDATYPYADSYLSVYMLGSVFMMVSLGMNGFINAQGFANRGMLTVVIGAVVNIALDPLFIFVFDMGVQGAALATVLSQLVSAVWVVRFLLGKRTLFRLELKRMRPQAKLIGKITSLGISGFIMGFTSVSYTHLTLPT
;
A
#
# COMPACT_ATOMS: atom_id res chain seq x y z
N PHE A 1 3.07 14.12 -12.95
CA PHE A 1 4.20 13.20 -13.16
C PHE A 1 5.28 13.78 -14.05
N SER A 2 4.93 14.41 -15.16
CA SER A 2 5.83 15.19 -16.03
C SER A 2 6.53 16.34 -15.29
N MET A 3 5.86 16.92 -14.31
CA MET A 3 6.39 18.04 -13.52
C MET A 3 7.63 17.71 -12.68
N ALA A 4 7.69 16.49 -12.09
CA ALA A 4 8.84 16.10 -11.25
C ALA A 4 10.11 15.83 -12.09
N ARG A 5 9.95 15.39 -13.33
CA ARG A 5 11.06 15.15 -14.25
C ARG A 5 11.59 16.47 -14.85
N GLY A 6 10.69 17.41 -15.14
CA GLY A 6 11.06 18.76 -15.58
C GLY A 6 11.83 19.55 -14.53
N ALA A 7 11.43 19.42 -13.26
CA ALA A 7 12.08 20.08 -12.13
C ALA A 7 13.51 19.57 -11.86
N ALA A 8 13.83 18.33 -12.24
CA ALA A 8 15.18 17.78 -12.10
C ALA A 8 16.16 18.33 -13.15
N GLN A 9 15.64 18.82 -14.28
CA GLN A 9 16.44 19.34 -15.40
C GLN A 9 16.56 20.87 -15.40
N GLN A 10 15.63 21.58 -14.75
CA GLN A 10 15.66 23.05 -14.66
C GLN A 10 16.17 23.46 -13.28
N GLY A 11 17.47 23.78 -13.20
CA GLY A 11 18.15 24.25 -11.99
C GLY A 11 17.80 25.72 -11.67
N GLY A 12 16.56 26.02 -11.32
CA GLY A 12 16.09 27.36 -10.96
C GLY A 12 15.06 27.33 -9.83
N GLU A 13 14.64 28.50 -9.35
CA GLU A 13 13.62 28.68 -8.30
C GLU A 13 12.30 27.92 -8.60
N GLU A 14 11.90 27.82 -9.86
CA GLU A 14 10.72 27.05 -10.28
C GLU A 14 10.90 25.54 -10.07
N GLY A 15 12.09 25.01 -10.33
CA GLY A 15 12.42 23.62 -10.09
C GLY A 15 12.38 23.27 -8.60
N GLU A 16 12.84 24.15 -7.74
CA GLU A 16 12.83 23.96 -6.29
C GLU A 16 11.40 23.97 -5.74
N LYS A 17 10.56 24.92 -6.17
CA LYS A 17 9.13 24.98 -5.82
C LYS A 17 8.35 23.76 -6.28
N GLN A 18 8.69 23.19 -7.45
CA GLN A 18 8.06 21.95 -7.93
C GLN A 18 8.47 20.73 -7.11
N ARG A 19 9.73 20.65 -6.66
CA ARG A 19 10.19 19.59 -5.76
C ARG A 19 9.53 19.66 -4.40
N GLU A 20 9.38 20.86 -3.82
CA GLU A 20 8.67 21.06 -2.57
C GLU A 20 7.20 20.62 -2.67
N ARG A 21 6.49 21.00 -3.73
CA ARG A 21 5.12 20.57 -3.97
C ARG A 21 5.02 19.03 -4.13
N ALA A 22 5.98 18.41 -4.82
CA ALA A 22 6.01 16.95 -4.96
C ALA A 22 6.26 16.26 -3.60
N ALA A 23 7.12 16.83 -2.76
CA ALA A 23 7.36 16.36 -1.40
C ALA A 23 6.10 16.49 -0.52
N ASP A 24 5.39 17.63 -0.62
CA ASP A 24 4.14 17.83 0.12
C ASP A 24 3.05 16.84 -0.31
N VAL A 25 2.91 16.56 -1.61
CA VAL A 25 1.99 15.52 -2.10
C VAL A 25 2.36 14.16 -1.54
N MET A 26 3.64 13.79 -1.57
CA MET A 26 4.11 12.52 -1.05
C MET A 26 3.86 12.38 0.46
N ASN A 27 4.17 13.42 1.25
CA ASN A 27 3.96 13.44 2.69
C ASN A 27 2.46 13.34 3.06
N ASN A 28 1.60 14.07 2.35
CA ASN A 28 0.15 13.98 2.54
C ASN A 28 -0.40 12.60 2.13
N THR A 29 0.08 12.04 1.00
CA THR A 29 -0.32 10.70 0.56
C THR A 29 0.08 9.64 1.59
N PHE A 30 1.28 9.71 2.14
CA PHE A 30 1.71 8.80 3.20
C PHE A 30 0.77 8.86 4.41
N SER A 31 0.47 10.08 4.90
CA SER A 31 -0.44 10.27 6.02
C SER A 31 -1.85 9.73 5.71
N MET A 32 -2.36 9.97 4.51
CA MET A 32 -3.64 9.43 4.06
C MET A 32 -3.65 7.89 4.03
N LEU A 33 -2.59 7.27 3.49
CA LEU A 33 -2.49 5.81 3.42
C LEU A 33 -2.52 5.18 4.82
N VAL A 34 -1.78 5.76 5.76
CA VAL A 34 -1.76 5.27 7.15
C VAL A 34 -3.14 5.45 7.81
N ILE A 35 -3.72 6.65 7.73
CA ILE A 35 -5.02 6.95 8.35
C ILE A 35 -6.11 6.07 7.74
N THR A 36 -6.19 6.00 6.41
CA THR A 36 -7.18 5.18 5.71
C THR A 36 -6.98 3.70 6.00
N GLY A 37 -5.73 3.21 6.02
CA GLY A 37 -5.41 1.84 6.37
C GLY A 37 -5.87 1.47 7.78
N VAL A 38 -5.63 2.34 8.76
CA VAL A 38 -6.08 2.14 10.15
C VAL A 38 -7.61 2.15 10.24
N ILE A 39 -8.27 3.12 9.61
CA ILE A 39 -9.74 3.19 9.59
C ILE A 39 -10.33 1.93 8.96
N LEU A 40 -9.79 1.49 7.83
CA LEU A 40 -10.24 0.30 7.11
C LEU A 40 -10.01 -0.97 7.92
N CYS A 41 -8.84 -1.09 8.58
CA CYS A 41 -8.55 -2.18 9.49
C CYS A 41 -9.59 -2.27 10.62
N ILE A 42 -9.86 -1.16 11.30
CA ILE A 42 -10.84 -1.11 12.38
C ILE A 42 -12.24 -1.44 11.84
N ALA A 43 -12.66 -0.83 10.73
CA ALA A 43 -13.98 -1.06 10.14
C ALA A 43 -14.19 -2.54 9.80
N VAL A 44 -13.22 -3.16 9.12
CA VAL A 44 -13.33 -4.59 8.75
C VAL A 44 -13.32 -5.49 9.97
N LEU A 45 -12.50 -5.21 10.99
CA LEU A 45 -12.48 -6.00 12.23
C LEU A 45 -13.80 -5.92 12.98
N LEU A 46 -14.53 -4.78 12.93
CA LEU A 46 -15.85 -4.63 13.55
C LEU A 46 -16.93 -5.41 12.81
N ILE A 47 -16.87 -5.45 11.48
CA ILE A 47 -17.89 -6.09 10.63
C ILE A 47 -17.45 -7.46 10.07
N LYS A 48 -16.32 -8.02 10.54
CA LYS A 48 -15.74 -9.25 9.97
C LYS A 48 -16.71 -10.45 10.00
N LYS A 49 -17.48 -10.59 11.06
CA LYS A 49 -18.41 -11.71 11.23
C LYS A 49 -19.48 -11.75 10.11
N PRO A 50 -20.32 -10.73 9.93
CA PRO A 50 -21.30 -10.75 8.85
C PRO A 50 -20.65 -10.81 7.46
N VAL A 51 -19.49 -10.19 7.27
CA VAL A 51 -18.76 -10.24 6.00
C VAL A 51 -18.30 -11.65 5.67
N LEU A 52 -17.69 -12.37 6.61
CA LEU A 52 -17.24 -13.74 6.40
C LEU A 52 -18.40 -14.69 6.05
N TYR A 53 -19.53 -14.57 6.75
CA TYR A 53 -20.71 -15.38 6.42
C TYR A 53 -21.31 -15.00 5.06
N LEU A 54 -21.32 -13.74 4.68
CA LEU A 54 -21.76 -13.28 3.37
C LEU A 54 -20.90 -13.86 2.24
N PHE A 55 -19.59 -14.02 2.47
CA PHE A 55 -18.67 -14.65 1.53
C PHE A 55 -18.66 -16.19 1.60
N GLY A 56 -19.59 -16.79 2.33
CA GLY A 56 -19.80 -18.25 2.32
C GLY A 56 -19.03 -19.03 3.39
N ALA A 57 -18.54 -18.37 4.44
CA ALA A 57 -17.99 -19.08 5.57
C ALA A 57 -19.07 -19.90 6.28
N SER A 58 -18.82 -21.20 6.51
CA SER A 58 -19.63 -22.06 7.35
C SER A 58 -19.18 -21.97 8.82
N ASP A 59 -20.00 -22.47 9.75
CA ASP A 59 -19.61 -22.54 11.17
C ASP A 59 -18.32 -23.32 11.41
N ALA A 60 -18.03 -24.30 10.56
CA ALA A 60 -16.79 -25.09 10.62
C ALA A 60 -15.58 -24.33 10.09
N THR A 61 -15.74 -23.48 9.08
CA THR A 61 -14.62 -22.72 8.46
C THR A 61 -14.42 -21.34 9.07
N TYR A 62 -15.44 -20.80 9.75
CA TYR A 62 -15.39 -19.47 10.36
C TYR A 62 -14.21 -19.26 11.28
N PRO A 63 -13.83 -20.16 12.21
CA PRO A 63 -12.71 -19.92 13.12
C PRO A 63 -11.37 -19.70 12.40
N TYR A 64 -11.15 -20.44 11.32
CA TYR A 64 -9.93 -20.33 10.50
C TYR A 64 -9.92 -19.04 9.69
N ALA A 65 -11.05 -18.69 9.08
CA ALA A 65 -11.21 -17.47 8.31
C ALA A 65 -11.10 -16.22 9.19
N ASP A 66 -11.69 -16.25 10.38
CA ASP A 66 -11.63 -15.17 11.36
C ASP A 66 -10.21 -14.92 11.87
N SER A 67 -9.50 -15.99 12.18
CA SER A 67 -8.10 -15.94 12.61
C SER A 67 -7.20 -15.35 11.53
N TYR A 68 -7.33 -15.85 10.30
CA TYR A 68 -6.58 -15.34 9.15
C TYR A 68 -6.86 -13.86 8.91
N LEU A 69 -8.15 -13.49 8.79
CA LEU A 69 -8.58 -12.13 8.49
C LEU A 69 -8.12 -11.15 9.57
N SER A 70 -8.20 -11.53 10.83
CA SER A 70 -7.80 -10.68 11.95
C SER A 70 -6.32 -10.32 11.89
N VAL A 71 -5.45 -11.31 11.66
CA VAL A 71 -4.00 -11.10 11.52
C VAL A 71 -3.71 -10.30 10.23
N TYR A 72 -4.32 -10.68 9.11
CA TYR A 72 -4.10 -10.04 7.82
C TYR A 72 -4.51 -8.56 7.82
N MET A 73 -5.62 -8.21 8.47
CA MET A 73 -6.08 -6.82 8.56
C MET A 73 -5.11 -5.92 9.31
N LEU A 74 -4.40 -6.42 10.31
CA LEU A 74 -3.33 -5.66 10.97
C LEU A 74 -2.19 -5.32 10.00
N GLY A 75 -1.94 -6.20 9.03
CA GLY A 75 -0.94 -5.99 7.97
C GLY A 75 -1.37 -5.05 6.85
N SER A 76 -2.67 -4.78 6.71
CA SER A 76 -3.21 -3.99 5.60
C SER A 76 -2.61 -2.58 5.50
N VAL A 77 -2.28 -1.96 6.63
CA VAL A 77 -1.61 -0.65 6.68
C VAL A 77 -0.23 -0.72 6.01
N PHE A 78 0.54 -1.77 6.29
CA PHE A 78 1.88 -1.97 5.69
C PHE A 78 1.78 -2.21 4.19
N MET A 79 0.78 -2.97 3.75
CA MET A 79 0.48 -3.18 2.34
C MET A 79 0.16 -1.86 1.63
N MET A 80 -0.73 -1.05 2.20
CA MET A 80 -1.12 0.24 1.62
C MET A 80 0.08 1.19 1.54
N VAL A 81 0.91 1.25 2.57
CA VAL A 81 2.14 2.06 2.58
C VAL A 81 3.13 1.53 1.54
N SER A 82 3.39 0.22 1.51
CA SER A 82 4.34 -0.38 0.57
C SER A 82 3.94 -0.11 -0.88
N LEU A 83 2.70 -0.41 -1.27
CA LEU A 83 2.22 -0.23 -2.64
C LEU A 83 2.06 1.24 -3.02
N GLY A 84 1.42 2.04 -2.15
CA GLY A 84 1.15 3.44 -2.43
C GLY A 84 2.43 4.28 -2.53
N MET A 85 3.37 4.08 -1.63
CA MET A 85 4.64 4.81 -1.63
C MET A 85 5.62 4.30 -2.69
N ASN A 86 5.51 3.04 -3.12
CA ASN A 86 6.30 2.50 -4.23
C ASN A 86 6.07 3.27 -5.54
N GLY A 87 4.84 3.77 -5.75
CA GLY A 87 4.52 4.66 -6.87
C GLY A 87 5.41 5.90 -6.93
N PHE A 88 5.76 6.49 -5.78
CA PHE A 88 6.65 7.66 -5.71
C PHE A 88 8.11 7.29 -6.00
N ILE A 89 8.56 6.08 -5.70
CA ILE A 89 9.90 5.58 -6.09
C ILE A 89 9.99 5.49 -7.62
N ASN A 90 9.00 4.87 -8.25
CA ASN A 90 8.92 4.75 -9.71
C ASN A 90 8.83 6.12 -10.39
N ALA A 91 8.09 7.04 -9.78
CA ALA A 91 7.92 8.41 -10.23
C ALA A 91 9.19 9.22 -10.26
N GLN A 92 10.08 8.98 -9.32
CA GLN A 92 11.39 9.62 -9.26
C GLN A 92 12.40 9.01 -10.26
N GLY A 93 11.98 8.02 -11.06
CA GLY A 93 12.82 7.35 -12.05
C GLY A 93 13.59 6.14 -11.51
N PHE A 94 13.34 5.72 -10.26
CA PHE A 94 14.00 4.58 -9.64
C PHE A 94 13.21 3.27 -9.83
N ALA A 95 12.74 2.97 -11.05
CA ALA A 95 11.91 1.80 -11.35
C ALA A 95 12.53 0.48 -10.85
N ASN A 96 13.85 0.31 -11.01
CA ASN A 96 14.55 -0.88 -10.50
C ASN A 96 14.46 -1.02 -8.97
N ARG A 97 14.41 0.09 -8.24
CA ARG A 97 14.23 0.08 -6.78
C ARG A 97 12.79 -0.20 -6.40
N GLY A 98 11.84 0.30 -7.20
CA GLY A 98 10.42 -0.02 -7.05
C GLY A 98 10.15 -1.50 -7.27
N MET A 99 10.73 -2.10 -8.31
CA MET A 99 10.65 -3.54 -8.56
C MET A 99 11.26 -4.35 -7.40
N LEU A 100 12.39 -3.90 -6.86
CA LEU A 100 13.06 -4.57 -5.75
C LEU A 100 12.17 -4.66 -4.50
N THR A 101 11.28 -3.68 -4.27
CA THR A 101 10.29 -3.72 -3.19
C THR A 101 9.40 -4.97 -3.26
N VAL A 102 8.90 -5.27 -4.46
CA VAL A 102 8.03 -6.43 -4.69
C VAL A 102 8.83 -7.73 -4.53
N VAL A 103 10.04 -7.78 -5.08
CA VAL A 103 10.92 -8.96 -4.99
C VAL A 103 11.28 -9.26 -3.52
N ILE A 104 11.66 -8.25 -2.73
CA ILE A 104 11.96 -8.41 -1.30
C ILE A 104 10.75 -8.98 -0.57
N GLY A 105 9.56 -8.41 -0.78
CA GLY A 105 8.32 -8.91 -0.17
C GLY A 105 8.05 -10.37 -0.52
N ALA A 106 8.16 -10.71 -1.82
CA ALA A 106 7.93 -12.08 -2.29
C ALA A 106 8.93 -13.07 -1.71
N VAL A 107 10.22 -12.76 -1.71
CA VAL A 107 11.26 -13.64 -1.16
C VAL A 107 11.07 -13.87 0.34
N VAL A 108 10.79 -12.81 1.09
CA VAL A 108 10.51 -12.91 2.53
C VAL A 108 9.27 -13.76 2.79
N ASN A 109 8.20 -13.56 2.03
CA ASN A 109 6.97 -14.35 2.17
C ASN A 109 7.23 -15.84 1.89
N ILE A 110 7.86 -16.17 0.75
CA ILE A 110 8.20 -17.56 0.38
C ILE A 110 9.07 -18.25 1.46
N ALA A 111 9.96 -17.50 2.11
CA ALA A 111 10.79 -18.05 3.17
C ALA A 111 10.03 -18.23 4.48
N LEU A 112 9.14 -17.30 4.83
CA LEU A 112 8.41 -17.32 6.09
C LEU A 112 7.19 -18.23 6.09
N ASP A 113 6.52 -18.43 4.94
CA ASP A 113 5.35 -19.30 4.83
C ASP A 113 5.63 -20.72 5.33
N PRO A 114 6.63 -21.47 4.79
CA PRO A 114 6.89 -22.82 5.28
C PRO A 114 7.37 -22.84 6.73
N LEU A 115 8.08 -21.82 7.17
CA LEU A 115 8.55 -21.71 8.54
C LEU A 115 7.39 -21.62 9.53
N PHE A 116 6.42 -20.71 9.29
CA PHE A 116 5.30 -20.53 10.20
C PHE A 116 4.24 -21.62 10.06
N ILE A 117 4.02 -22.14 8.86
CA ILE A 117 3.00 -23.18 8.63
C ILE A 117 3.46 -24.53 9.18
N PHE A 118 4.69 -24.96 8.84
CA PHE A 118 5.15 -26.32 9.12
C PHE A 118 6.07 -26.43 10.33
N VAL A 119 7.02 -25.47 10.53
CA VAL A 119 7.97 -25.58 11.65
C VAL A 119 7.35 -25.13 12.95
N PHE A 120 6.59 -24.01 12.92
CA PHE A 120 5.88 -23.51 14.12
C PHE A 120 4.46 -24.09 14.27
N ASP A 121 3.99 -24.90 13.32
CA ASP A 121 2.67 -25.55 13.32
C ASP A 121 1.49 -24.57 13.51
N MET A 122 1.65 -23.34 12.99
CA MET A 122 0.65 -22.28 13.13
C MET A 122 -0.48 -22.39 12.07
N GLY A 123 -0.35 -23.27 11.08
CA GLY A 123 -1.33 -23.48 10.04
C GLY A 123 -1.72 -22.17 9.31
N VAL A 124 -3.03 -21.91 9.23
CA VAL A 124 -3.60 -20.74 8.51
C VAL A 124 -3.16 -19.41 9.12
N GLN A 125 -3.01 -19.33 10.44
CA GLN A 125 -2.52 -18.12 11.11
C GLN A 125 -1.06 -17.84 10.76
N GLY A 126 -0.26 -18.87 10.58
CA GLY A 126 1.14 -18.76 10.15
C GLY A 126 1.28 -18.12 8.78
N ALA A 127 0.44 -18.53 7.82
CA ALA A 127 0.41 -17.94 6.49
C ALA A 127 0.03 -16.44 6.53
N ALA A 128 -0.97 -16.07 7.35
CA ALA A 128 -1.33 -14.67 7.53
C ALA A 128 -0.17 -13.86 8.12
N LEU A 129 0.49 -14.40 9.14
CA LEU A 129 1.61 -13.74 9.81
C LEU A 129 2.82 -13.57 8.87
N ALA A 130 3.15 -14.58 8.08
CA ALA A 130 4.21 -14.51 7.07
C ALA A 130 3.94 -13.39 6.04
N THR A 131 2.69 -13.31 5.58
CA THR A 131 2.25 -12.24 4.67
C THR A 131 2.38 -10.85 5.32
N VAL A 132 1.93 -10.68 6.55
CA VAL A 132 2.04 -9.39 7.27
C VAL A 132 3.49 -8.97 7.46
N LEU A 133 4.37 -9.91 7.85
CA LEU A 133 5.78 -9.62 8.03
C LEU A 133 6.48 -9.29 6.72
N SER A 134 6.16 -9.98 5.63
CA SER A 134 6.71 -9.66 4.31
C SER A 134 6.30 -8.26 3.85
N GLN A 135 5.06 -7.87 4.09
CA GLN A 135 4.55 -6.52 3.80
C GLN A 135 5.20 -5.46 4.69
N LEU A 136 5.42 -5.76 5.96
CA LEU A 136 6.16 -4.88 6.88
C LEU A 136 7.59 -4.63 6.37
N VAL A 137 8.31 -5.68 5.97
CA VAL A 137 9.66 -5.56 5.42
C VAL A 137 9.67 -4.70 4.16
N SER A 138 8.71 -4.93 3.25
CA SER A 138 8.54 -4.12 2.04
C SER A 138 8.23 -2.66 2.36
N ALA A 139 7.35 -2.39 3.32
CA ALA A 139 7.00 -1.03 3.75
C ALA A 139 8.22 -0.32 4.37
N VAL A 140 8.97 -1.00 5.24
CA VAL A 140 10.20 -0.46 5.84
C VAL A 140 11.24 -0.15 4.76
N TRP A 141 11.40 -1.03 3.78
CA TRP A 141 12.30 -0.80 2.64
C TRP A 141 11.93 0.46 1.87
N VAL A 142 10.66 0.61 1.48
CA VAL A 142 10.15 1.77 0.75
C VAL A 142 10.33 3.07 1.54
N VAL A 143 9.92 3.07 2.80
CA VAL A 143 10.04 4.26 3.68
C VAL A 143 11.51 4.63 3.88
N ARG A 144 12.38 3.64 4.16
CA ARG A 144 13.82 3.88 4.32
C ARG A 144 14.46 4.46 3.05
N PHE A 145 14.02 3.97 1.88
CA PHE A 145 14.50 4.51 0.61
C PHE A 145 14.07 5.96 0.42
N LEU A 146 12.79 6.29 0.68
CA LEU A 146 12.23 7.64 0.52
C LEU A 146 12.77 8.65 1.55
N LEU A 147 13.23 8.19 2.72
CA LEU A 147 13.95 9.00 3.71
C LEU A 147 15.41 9.23 3.31
N GLY A 148 15.93 8.46 2.37
CA GLY A 148 17.33 8.49 1.96
C GLY A 148 17.73 9.76 1.21
N LYS A 149 19.06 10.01 1.16
CA LYS A 149 19.64 11.20 0.49
C LYS A 149 19.66 11.12 -1.05
N ARG A 150 19.28 9.98 -1.61
CA ARG A 150 19.37 9.71 -3.07
C ARG A 150 18.09 10.05 -3.83
N THR A 151 17.03 10.42 -3.12
CA THR A 151 15.73 10.75 -3.68
C THR A 151 15.67 12.22 -4.10
N LEU A 152 14.96 12.52 -5.20
CA LEU A 152 14.78 13.89 -5.71
C LEU A 152 14.01 14.76 -4.72
N PHE A 153 13.03 14.17 -4.05
CA PHE A 153 12.28 14.76 -2.93
C PHE A 153 12.15 13.71 -1.84
N ARG A 154 12.26 14.14 -0.59
CA ARG A 154 12.32 13.25 0.58
C ARG A 154 11.00 13.21 1.32
N LEU A 155 10.75 12.07 1.96
CA LEU A 155 9.69 11.95 2.94
C LEU A 155 10.10 12.69 4.22
N GLU A 156 9.39 13.75 4.58
CA GLU A 156 9.64 14.53 5.79
C GLU A 156 8.56 14.28 6.82
N LEU A 157 8.81 13.36 7.76
CA LEU A 157 7.87 12.99 8.82
C LEU A 157 7.44 14.19 9.69
N LYS A 158 8.26 15.23 9.77
CA LYS A 158 7.94 16.46 10.51
C LYS A 158 6.97 17.40 9.78
N ARG A 159 6.84 17.29 8.47
CA ARG A 159 5.92 18.09 7.62
C ARG A 159 4.60 17.39 7.32
N MET A 160 4.27 16.30 8.01
CA MET A 160 3.02 15.56 7.85
C MET A 160 1.84 16.33 8.46
N ARG A 161 1.51 17.49 7.91
CA ARG A 161 0.27 18.20 8.24
C ARG A 161 -0.75 17.89 7.15
N PRO A 162 -1.85 17.15 7.46
CA PRO A 162 -2.88 16.86 6.48
C PRO A 162 -3.50 18.18 6.01
N GLN A 163 -3.24 18.55 4.75
CA GLN A 163 -3.81 19.72 4.12
C GLN A 163 -5.10 19.32 3.42
N ALA A 164 -6.25 19.72 3.96
CA ALA A 164 -7.57 19.34 3.43
C ALA A 164 -7.74 19.64 1.92
N LYS A 165 -7.17 20.73 1.44
CA LYS A 165 -7.19 21.11 0.02
C LYS A 165 -6.40 20.15 -0.87
N LEU A 166 -5.26 19.65 -0.39
CA LEU A 166 -4.42 18.69 -1.10
C LEU A 166 -5.02 17.28 -1.05
N ILE A 167 -5.58 16.92 0.10
CA ILE A 167 -6.33 15.66 0.30
C ILE A 167 -7.50 15.58 -0.67
N GLY A 168 -8.32 16.63 -0.79
CA GLY A 168 -9.43 16.67 -1.74
C GLY A 168 -8.99 16.46 -3.19
N LYS A 169 -7.87 17.04 -3.59
CA LYS A 169 -7.30 16.85 -4.93
C LYS A 169 -6.78 15.42 -5.17
N ILE A 170 -6.09 14.84 -4.18
CA ILE A 170 -5.59 13.45 -4.24
C ILE A 170 -6.77 12.48 -4.31
N THR A 171 -7.80 12.67 -3.50
CA THR A 171 -9.01 11.84 -3.47
C THR A 171 -9.78 11.94 -4.80
N SER A 172 -9.96 13.13 -5.35
CA SER A 172 -10.61 13.33 -6.65
C SER A 172 -9.90 12.59 -7.79
N LEU A 173 -8.56 12.64 -7.82
CA LEU A 173 -7.77 11.89 -8.79
C LEU A 173 -7.83 10.38 -8.55
N GLY A 174 -7.89 9.95 -7.30
CA GLY A 174 -8.02 8.54 -6.92
C GLY A 174 -9.38 7.95 -7.30
N ILE A 175 -10.47 8.69 -7.11
CA ILE A 175 -11.82 8.28 -7.51
C ILE A 175 -11.90 8.07 -9.03
N SER A 176 -11.30 8.95 -9.81
CA SER A 176 -11.25 8.79 -11.27
C SER A 176 -10.56 7.48 -11.67
N GLY A 177 -9.42 7.16 -11.07
CA GLY A 177 -8.72 5.89 -11.30
C GLY A 177 -9.52 4.66 -10.81
N PHE A 178 -10.23 4.78 -9.70
CA PHE A 178 -11.11 3.72 -9.18
C PHE A 178 -12.27 3.42 -10.13
N ILE A 179 -12.97 4.46 -10.61
CA ILE A 179 -14.07 4.30 -11.57
C ILE A 179 -13.58 3.63 -12.85
N MET A 180 -12.42 4.04 -13.37
CA MET A 180 -11.83 3.44 -14.56
C MET A 180 -11.48 1.97 -14.35
N GLY A 181 -10.87 1.61 -13.21
CA GLY A 181 -10.56 0.24 -12.85
C GLY A 181 -11.81 -0.62 -12.65
N PHE A 182 -12.80 -0.10 -11.95
CA PHE A 182 -14.08 -0.79 -11.72
C PHE A 182 -14.83 -1.06 -13.03
N THR A 183 -14.88 -0.09 -13.92
CA THR A 183 -15.51 -0.22 -15.24
C THR A 183 -14.78 -1.30 -16.07
N SER A 184 -13.45 -1.30 -16.08
CA SER A 184 -12.66 -2.29 -16.80
C SER A 184 -12.93 -3.71 -16.30
N VAL A 185 -12.96 -3.93 -14.99
CA VAL A 185 -13.26 -5.24 -14.38
C VAL A 185 -14.70 -5.68 -14.70
N SER A 186 -15.67 -4.77 -14.61
CA SER A 186 -17.07 -5.07 -14.93
C SER A 186 -17.25 -5.44 -16.40
N TYR A 187 -16.59 -4.77 -17.31
CA TYR A 187 -16.61 -5.12 -18.73
C TYR A 187 -16.02 -6.51 -18.98
N THR A 188 -14.91 -6.88 -18.33
CA THR A 188 -14.27 -8.18 -18.51
C THR A 188 -15.18 -9.30 -18.00
N HIS A 189 -15.88 -9.13 -16.89
CA HIS A 189 -16.82 -10.12 -16.36
C HIS A 189 -18.12 -10.24 -17.16
N LEU A 190 -18.57 -9.18 -17.82
CA LEU A 190 -19.80 -9.18 -18.62
C LEU A 190 -19.61 -9.64 -20.06
N THR A 191 -18.38 -9.57 -20.59
CA THR A 191 -18.07 -9.86 -22.00
C THR A 191 -17.37 -11.20 -22.21
N LEU A 192 -16.95 -11.89 -21.17
CA LEU A 192 -16.46 -13.26 -21.31
C LEU A 192 -17.67 -14.20 -21.39
N PRO A 193 -17.92 -14.88 -22.54
CA PRO A 193 -18.91 -15.95 -22.60
C PRO A 193 -18.43 -17.09 -21.72
N THR A 194 -19.32 -17.54 -20.84
CA THR A 194 -19.17 -18.78 -20.06
C THR A 194 -19.06 -19.97 -20.98
#